data_1f770743b8426e855d26fc81c8bfe834
#
_entry.id   1f770743b8426e855d26fc81c8bfe834
#
_cell.length_a   1.000
_cell.length_b   1.000
_cell.length_c   1.000
_cell.angle_alpha   90.00
_cell.angle_beta   90.00
_cell.angle_gamma   90.00
#
_symmetry.space_group_name_H-M   'P 1'
#
loop_
_entity.id
_entity.type
_entity.pdbx_description
1 polymer ?
#
loop_
_entity_poly.entity_id
_entity_poly.type
_entity_poly.pdbx_seq_one_letter_code
_entity_poly.pdbx_strand_id
1 'polypeptide(L)' 'MKGTIKKLIKDRGFGFIRAEDGREIFFHRTAVQDANFESLTEGQSVEFDVEKNPKDSRTKGPRAVNVHVKA' A
#
# COMPACT_ATOMS: atom_id res chain seq x y z
N MET A 1 -10.79 1.48 -1.33
CA MET A 1 -10.21 1.86 -2.64
C MET A 1 -9.41 0.70 -3.20
N LYS A 2 -9.44 0.53 -4.48
CA LYS A 2 -8.74 -0.56 -5.16
C LYS A 2 -7.52 -0.02 -5.90
N GLY A 3 -6.52 -0.85 -6.03
CA GLY A 3 -5.31 -0.47 -6.75
C GLY A 3 -4.47 -1.67 -7.10
N THR A 4 -3.29 -1.39 -7.65
CA THR A 4 -2.35 -2.41 -8.07
C THR A 4 -0.99 -2.06 -7.48
N ILE A 5 -0.28 -3.05 -7.00
CA ILE A 5 1.05 -2.84 -6.44
C ILE A 5 1.99 -2.43 -7.57
N LYS A 6 2.54 -1.23 -7.46
CA LYS A 6 3.46 -0.69 -8.44
C LYS A 6 4.91 -1.07 -8.13
N LYS A 7 5.28 -1.00 -6.85
CA LYS A 7 6.65 -1.26 -6.44
C LYS A 7 6.68 -1.83 -5.03
N LEU A 8 7.59 -2.75 -4.80
CA LEU A 8 7.82 -3.35 -3.49
C LEU A 8 9.29 -3.24 -3.14
N ILE A 9 9.57 -2.73 -1.94
CA ILE A 9 10.92 -2.64 -1.41
C ILE A 9 10.93 -3.49 -0.15
N LYS A 10 11.13 -4.79 -0.36
CA LYS A 10 10.97 -5.77 0.72
C LYS A 10 11.99 -5.63 1.82
N ASP A 11 13.21 -5.29 1.48
CA ASP A 11 14.28 -5.11 2.48
C ASP A 11 14.01 -3.93 3.40
N ARG A 12 13.23 -2.96 2.97
CA ARG A 12 12.87 -1.81 3.79
C ARG A 12 11.48 -1.91 4.38
N GLY A 13 10.67 -2.84 3.88
CA GLY A 13 9.35 -3.10 4.41
C GLY A 13 8.29 -2.10 3.99
N PHE A 14 8.38 -1.56 2.79
CA PHE A 14 7.36 -0.65 2.26
C PHE A 14 7.20 -0.81 0.76
N GLY A 15 6.20 -0.15 0.20
CA GLY A 15 5.96 -0.19 -1.22
C GLY A 15 5.01 0.90 -1.66
N PHE A 16 4.66 0.86 -2.93
CA PHE A 16 3.74 1.83 -3.53
C PHE A 16 2.63 1.11 -4.25
N ILE A 17 1.41 1.63 -4.09
CA ILE A 17 0.23 1.14 -4.76
C ILE A 17 -0.24 2.20 -5.74
N ARG A 18 -0.53 1.79 -6.97
CA ARG A 18 -1.16 2.68 -7.92
C ARG A 18 -2.67 2.53 -7.75
N ALA A 19 -3.32 3.58 -7.26
CA ALA A 19 -4.76 3.58 -7.07
C ALA A 19 -5.49 3.58 -8.41
N GLU A 20 -6.75 3.18 -8.40
CA GLU A 20 -7.56 3.13 -9.61
C GLU A 20 -7.75 4.49 -10.27
N ASP A 21 -7.59 5.57 -9.51
CA ASP A 21 -7.67 6.94 -10.03
C ASP A 21 -6.33 7.45 -10.58
N GLY A 22 -5.31 6.60 -10.58
CA GLY A 22 -3.99 6.93 -11.13
C GLY A 22 -3.00 7.50 -10.13
N ARG A 23 -3.40 7.69 -8.87
CA ARG A 23 -2.48 8.21 -7.85
C ARG A 23 -1.57 7.12 -7.33
N GLU A 24 -0.36 7.50 -6.94
CA GLU A 24 0.60 6.62 -6.32
C GLU A 24 0.52 6.81 -4.80
N ILE A 25 0.27 5.73 -4.08
CA ILE A 25 0.03 5.78 -2.65
C ILE A 25 1.03 4.88 -1.93
N PHE A 26 1.72 5.46 -0.96
CA PHE A 26 2.69 4.74 -0.13
C PHE A 26 1.96 3.80 0.84
N PHE A 27 2.54 2.61 1.07
CA PHE A 27 2.08 1.74 2.14
C PHE A 27 3.28 1.08 2.82
N HIS A 28 3.12 0.79 4.10
CA HIS A 28 4.12 0.10 4.90
C HIS A 28 3.68 -1.35 5.13
N ARG A 29 4.63 -2.24 5.38
CA ARG A 29 4.31 -3.66 5.63
C ARG A 29 3.29 -3.85 6.74
N THR A 30 3.27 -2.97 7.73
CA THR A 30 2.32 -3.05 8.84
C THR A 30 0.90 -2.72 8.42
N ALA A 31 0.70 -2.13 7.25
CA ALA A 31 -0.62 -1.84 6.72
C ALA A 31 -1.27 -3.06 6.07
N VAL A 32 -0.51 -4.09 5.76
CA VAL A 32 -1.02 -5.31 5.11
C VAL A 32 -1.67 -6.19 6.17
N GLN A 33 -2.95 -6.50 5.99
CA GLN A 33 -3.75 -7.22 6.98
C GLN A 33 -3.89 -8.71 6.69
N ASP A 34 -4.13 -9.06 5.44
CA ASP A 34 -4.53 -10.42 5.06
C ASP A 34 -3.38 -11.34 4.68
N ALA A 35 -2.24 -10.77 4.36
CA ALA A 35 -1.12 -11.55 3.85
C ALA A 35 0.18 -11.00 4.39
N ASN A 36 1.21 -11.82 4.32
CA ASN A 36 2.54 -11.35 4.65
C ASN A 36 3.02 -10.41 3.55
N PHE A 37 3.61 -9.30 3.96
CA PHE A 37 4.19 -8.35 3.02
C PHE A 37 5.12 -9.04 2.01
N GLU A 38 5.87 -10.03 2.47
CA GLU A 38 6.83 -10.76 1.63
C GLU A 38 6.18 -11.59 0.54
N SER A 39 4.91 -11.95 0.69
CA SER A 39 4.20 -12.69 -0.33
C SER A 39 3.58 -11.82 -1.41
N LEU A 40 3.65 -10.50 -1.24
CA LEU A 40 3.14 -9.58 -2.25
C LEU A 40 4.04 -9.55 -3.47
N THR A 41 3.43 -9.28 -4.63
CA THR A 41 4.16 -9.16 -5.89
C THR A 41 3.74 -7.89 -6.61
N GLU A 42 4.65 -7.33 -7.37
CA GLU A 42 4.34 -6.18 -8.21
C GLU A 42 3.31 -6.59 -9.27
N GLY A 43 2.34 -5.73 -9.49
CA GLY A 43 1.24 -6.00 -10.40
C GLY A 43 0.03 -6.68 -9.76
N GLN A 44 0.13 -7.03 -8.50
CA GLN A 44 -0.96 -7.69 -7.78
C GLN A 44 -2.06 -6.69 -7.43
N SER A 45 -3.32 -7.12 -7.55
CA SER A 45 -4.46 -6.29 -7.17
C SER A 45 -4.65 -6.30 -5.66
N VAL A 46 -4.92 -5.13 -5.10
CA VAL A 46 -5.14 -4.97 -3.65
C VAL A 46 -6.30 -4.02 -3.42
N GLU A 47 -6.90 -4.16 -2.25
CA GLU A 47 -7.89 -3.23 -1.76
C GLU A 47 -7.36 -2.60 -0.48
N PHE A 48 -7.58 -1.30 -0.32
CA PHE A 48 -7.00 -0.57 0.81
C PHE A 48 -7.83 0.67 1.11
N ASP A 49 -7.60 1.24 2.29
CA ASP A 49 -8.12 2.55 2.66
C ASP A 49 -7.00 3.57 2.59
N VAL A 50 -7.38 4.83 2.40
CA VAL A 50 -6.42 5.93 2.35
C VAL A 50 -6.54 6.76 3.61
N GLU A 51 -5.42 6.92 4.31
CA GLU A 51 -5.34 7.77 5.48
C GLU A 51 -4.87 9.15 5.05
N LYS A 52 -5.75 10.14 5.13
CA LYS A 52 -5.45 11.49 4.62
C LYS A 52 -4.66 12.35 5.59
N ASN A 53 -4.75 12.08 6.89
CA ASN A 53 -4.06 12.86 7.91
C ASN A 53 -3.25 11.94 8.81
N PRO A 54 -2.11 11.42 8.31
CA PRO A 54 -1.27 10.60 9.16
C PRO A 54 -0.74 11.44 10.32
N LYS A 55 -0.82 10.90 11.52
CA LYS A 55 -0.29 11.56 12.71
C LYS A 55 1.23 11.73 12.63
N ASP A 56 1.86 10.92 11.81
CA ASP A 56 3.29 10.97 11.58
C ASP A 56 3.55 11.87 10.39
N SER A 57 4.15 13.02 10.64
CA SER A 57 4.47 14.01 9.62
C SER A 57 5.60 13.60 8.69
N ARG A 58 6.19 12.44 8.88
CA ARG A 58 7.29 11.96 8.04
C ARG A 58 6.85 11.60 6.63
N THR A 59 5.58 11.27 6.44
CA THR A 59 5.06 10.97 5.12
C THR A 59 4.25 12.16 4.61
N LYS A 60 4.69 12.71 3.50
CA LYS A 60 3.94 13.75 2.82
C LYS A 60 2.98 13.07 1.87
N GLY A 61 1.69 13.29 2.07
CA GLY A 61 0.65 12.78 1.20
C GLY A 61 -0.09 11.57 1.77
N PRO A 62 -1.00 11.01 1.00
CA PRO A 62 -1.84 9.91 1.46
C PRO A 62 -1.05 8.63 1.64
N ARG A 63 -1.45 7.85 2.64
CA ARG A 63 -0.85 6.55 2.94
C ARG A 63 -1.94 5.49 2.94
N ALA A 64 -1.66 4.34 2.33
CA ALA A 64 -2.59 3.23 2.34
C ALA A 64 -2.56 2.54 3.70
N VAL A 65 -3.74 2.20 4.20
CA VAL A 65 -3.91 1.44 5.44
C VAL A 65 -4.90 0.32 5.18
N ASN A 66 -4.92 -0.69 6.05
CA ASN A 66 -5.83 -1.83 5.91
C ASN A 66 -5.73 -2.46 4.51
N VAL A 67 -4.51 -2.72 4.07
CA VAL A 67 -4.28 -3.28 2.74
C VAL A 67 -4.64 -4.76 2.74
N HIS A 68 -5.53 -5.14 1.82
CA HIS A 68 -5.96 -6.53 1.64
C HIS A 68 -5.63 -6.98 0.23
N VAL A 69 -5.05 -8.15 0.12
CA VAL A 69 -4.72 -8.73 -1.18
C VAL A 69 -5.99 -9.30 -1.80
N LYS A 70 -6.26 -8.92 -3.03
CA LYS A 70 -7.35 -9.51 -3.80
C LYS A 70 -6.83 -10.65 -4.64
N ALA A 71 -7.46 -11.78 -4.48
CA ALA A 71 -7.13 -12.96 -5.27
C ALA A 71 -7.68 -12.84 -6.70
#